data_2ec2ae0d9d6397d48197a67e835b4365
#
_entry.id   2ec2ae0d9d6397d48197a67e835b4365
#
_cell.length_a   1.000
_cell.length_b   1.000
_cell.length_c   1.000
_cell.angle_alpha   90.00
_cell.angle_beta   90.00
_cell.angle_gamma   90.00
#
_symmetry.space_group_name_H-M   'P 1'
#
loop_
_entity.id
_entity.type
_entity.pdbx_description
1 polymer ?
#
loop_
_entity_poly.entity_id
_entity_poly.type
_entity_poly.pdbx_seq_one_letter_code
_entity_poly.pdbx_strand_id
1 'polypeptide(L)'
;MVPDGFERLETGSPFTNWAGPFYFKLEDAQLDDTNVRLGFEVAPHHCNSGGRLHGAMVCAAADLALGRNIGMDMAKAGHYDNETIAARLGAPIATISLNTDFVGYAKEGDWVEVHVDVQKVGKSLGFANAYLVCAGERIARASAVFKVLS
;
A
#
# COMPACT_ATOMS: atom_id res chain seq x y z
N MET A 1 14.60 -11.63 3.08
CA MET A 1 15.65 -10.61 2.83
C MET A 1 15.04 -9.43 2.10
N VAL A 2 15.25 -8.22 2.60
CA VAL A 2 14.71 -6.99 1.99
C VAL A 2 15.52 -6.66 0.73
N PRO A 3 14.88 -6.52 -0.44
CA PRO A 3 15.60 -6.17 -1.67
C PRO A 3 16.21 -4.77 -1.62
N ASP A 4 17.22 -4.55 -2.44
CA ASP A 4 17.89 -3.25 -2.54
C ASP A 4 16.92 -2.14 -2.95
N GLY A 5 17.10 -0.97 -2.36
CA GLY A 5 16.30 0.20 -2.63
C GLY A 5 15.02 0.33 -1.78
N PHE A 6 14.69 -0.70 -0.99
CA PHE A 6 13.60 -0.59 -0.03
C PHE A 6 14.10 -0.09 1.31
N GLU A 7 13.36 0.85 1.89
CA GLU A 7 13.59 1.39 3.21
C GLU A 7 12.44 1.04 4.15
N ARG A 8 12.74 0.88 5.43
CA ARG A 8 11.71 0.57 6.42
C ARG A 8 10.70 1.71 6.54
N LEU A 9 9.43 1.35 6.50
CA LEU A 9 8.35 2.29 6.68
C LEU A 9 8.10 2.52 8.17
N GLU A 10 8.33 3.74 8.63
CA GLU A 10 7.98 4.17 9.98
C GLU A 10 6.63 4.90 9.94
N THR A 11 5.70 4.50 10.80
CA THR A 11 4.38 5.12 10.86
C THR A 11 3.93 5.31 12.29
N GLY A 12 2.98 6.24 12.50
CA GLY A 12 2.28 6.40 13.78
C GLY A 12 1.08 5.45 13.96
N SER A 13 0.80 4.60 12.98
CA SER A 13 -0.32 3.67 13.04
C SER A 13 0.03 2.41 13.84
N PRO A 14 -0.63 2.17 15.00
CA PRO A 14 -0.41 0.93 15.74
C PRO A 14 -0.68 -0.33 14.94
N PHE A 15 -1.74 -0.32 14.12
CA PHE A 15 -2.07 -1.46 13.26
C PHE A 15 -0.98 -1.73 12.24
N THR A 16 -0.53 -0.70 11.52
CA THR A 16 0.51 -0.86 10.49
C THR A 16 1.81 -1.38 11.09
N ASN A 17 2.18 -0.87 12.26
CA ASN A 17 3.39 -1.31 12.96
C ASN A 17 3.28 -2.77 13.42
N TRP A 18 2.09 -3.18 13.90
CA TRP A 18 1.85 -4.58 14.28
C TRP A 18 1.83 -5.51 13.07
N ALA A 19 1.15 -5.12 11.99
CA ALA A 19 1.06 -5.92 10.75
C ALA A 19 2.38 -6.00 9.99
N GLY A 20 3.27 -5.03 10.19
CA GLY A 20 4.56 -4.97 9.52
C GLY A 20 5.59 -6.01 10.02
N PRO A 21 6.87 -5.72 9.79
CA PRO A 21 7.39 -4.50 9.19
C PRO A 21 7.09 -4.37 7.70
N PHE A 22 6.72 -3.17 7.29
CA PHE A 22 6.60 -2.80 5.89
C PHE A 22 7.80 -1.99 5.44
N TYR A 23 8.08 -2.06 4.17
CA TYR A 23 9.14 -1.32 3.50
C TYR A 23 8.56 -0.58 2.31
N PHE A 24 9.23 0.49 1.91
CA PHE A 24 8.81 1.25 0.74
C PHE A 24 10.00 1.57 -0.16
N LYS A 25 9.70 1.75 -1.42
CA LYS A 25 10.61 2.23 -2.43
C LYS A 25 9.89 3.29 -3.26
N LEU A 26 10.57 4.42 -3.46
CA LEU A 26 10.09 5.42 -4.40
C LEU A 26 10.47 4.95 -5.81
N GLU A 27 9.48 4.74 -6.65
CA GLU A 27 9.72 4.47 -8.06
C GLU A 27 9.93 5.80 -8.77
N ASP A 28 11.06 5.94 -9.43
CA ASP A 28 11.29 7.02 -10.38
C ASP A 28 10.44 6.77 -11.62
N ALA A 29 9.20 7.21 -11.57
CA ALA A 29 8.49 7.42 -12.81
C ALA A 29 9.14 8.63 -13.49
N GLN A 30 9.56 8.47 -14.70
CA GLN A 30 10.05 9.57 -15.50
C GLN A 30 9.02 10.70 -15.48
N LEU A 31 9.38 11.82 -14.85
CA LEU A 31 8.61 13.07 -14.81
C LEU A 31 7.33 13.04 -13.94
N ASP A 32 7.44 13.59 -12.75
CA ASP A 32 6.36 14.03 -11.84
C ASP A 32 5.48 12.98 -11.17
N ASP A 33 5.54 11.71 -11.51
CA ASP A 33 4.75 10.66 -10.90
C ASP A 33 5.60 9.78 -9.96
N THR A 34 5.94 10.32 -8.79
CA THR A 34 6.55 9.50 -7.75
C THR A 34 5.49 8.54 -7.21
N ASN A 35 5.69 7.26 -7.45
CA ASN A 35 4.84 6.20 -6.95
C ASN A 35 5.55 5.47 -5.80
N VAL A 36 4.82 5.11 -4.76
CA VAL A 36 5.37 4.35 -3.64
C VAL A 36 5.07 2.88 -3.85
N ARG A 37 6.13 2.10 -4.03
CA ARG A 37 6.03 0.64 -3.99
C ARG A 37 6.19 0.19 -2.56
N LEU A 38 5.19 -0.51 -2.05
CA LEU A 38 5.24 -1.12 -0.73
C LEU A 38 5.75 -2.55 -0.85
N GLY A 39 6.49 -3.01 0.14
CA GLY A 39 6.95 -4.39 0.21
C GLY A 39 6.99 -4.91 1.64
N PHE A 40 6.90 -6.22 1.79
CA PHE A 40 7.07 -6.91 3.07
C PHE A 40 7.53 -8.35 2.85
N GLU A 41 8.30 -8.85 3.81
CA GLU A 41 8.60 -10.28 3.89
C GLU A 41 7.49 -10.98 4.68
N VAL A 42 6.98 -12.06 4.16
CA VAL A 42 5.91 -12.82 4.83
C VAL A 42 6.45 -13.44 6.12
N ALA A 43 5.98 -12.94 7.25
CA ALA A 43 6.33 -13.43 8.58
C ALA A 43 5.30 -14.45 9.09
N PRO A 44 5.61 -15.23 10.13
CA PRO A 44 4.68 -16.23 10.69
C PRO A 44 3.30 -15.66 11.03
N HIS A 45 3.23 -14.46 11.62
CA HIS A 45 1.97 -13.82 12.00
C HIS A 45 1.14 -13.32 10.82
N HIS A 46 1.70 -13.32 9.62
CA HIS A 46 0.98 -13.01 8.37
C HIS A 46 0.27 -14.22 7.76
N CYS A 47 0.55 -15.41 8.29
CA CYS A 47 0.11 -16.66 7.67
C CYS A 47 -1.18 -17.20 8.30
N ASN A 48 -1.95 -17.91 7.46
CA ASN A 48 -3.07 -18.73 7.92
C ASN A 48 -2.54 -20.09 8.48
N SER A 49 -3.45 -20.92 8.97
CA SER A 49 -3.11 -22.25 9.52
C SER A 49 -2.43 -23.19 8.52
N GLY A 50 -2.56 -22.91 7.22
CA GLY A 50 -1.88 -23.67 6.15
C GLY A 50 -0.49 -23.16 5.78
N GLY A 51 0.06 -22.18 6.52
CA GLY A 51 1.38 -21.60 6.26
C GLY A 51 1.45 -20.70 5.05
N ARG A 52 0.32 -20.23 4.56
CA ARG A 52 0.22 -19.31 3.42
C ARG A 52 -0.17 -17.91 3.89
N LEU A 53 0.26 -16.91 3.15
CA LEU A 53 -0.12 -15.52 3.40
C LEU A 53 -1.65 -15.41 3.51
N HIS A 54 -2.11 -14.92 4.66
CA HIS A 54 -3.53 -14.78 4.94
C HIS A 54 -4.15 -13.71 4.05
N GLY A 55 -5.36 -13.99 3.54
CA GLY A 55 -6.09 -13.02 2.72
C GLY A 55 -6.32 -11.68 3.40
N ALA A 56 -6.52 -11.67 4.72
CA ALA A 56 -6.62 -10.43 5.50
C ALA A 56 -5.33 -9.60 5.44
N MET A 57 -4.17 -10.23 5.45
CA MET A 57 -2.89 -9.53 5.31
C MET A 57 -2.70 -8.97 3.91
N VAL A 58 -3.15 -9.69 2.89
CA VAL A 58 -3.18 -9.19 1.50
C VAL A 58 -4.01 -7.91 1.42
N CYS A 59 -5.20 -7.90 2.02
CA CYS A 59 -6.07 -6.72 2.08
C CYS A 59 -5.43 -5.57 2.86
N ALA A 60 -4.77 -5.85 3.97
CA ALA A 60 -4.08 -4.84 4.76
C ALA A 60 -2.95 -4.17 3.97
N ALA A 61 -2.12 -4.96 3.30
CA ALA A 61 -1.02 -4.44 2.47
C ALA A 61 -1.55 -3.63 1.28
N ALA A 62 -2.61 -4.12 0.63
CA ALA A 62 -3.26 -3.41 -0.48
C ALA A 62 -3.83 -2.07 -0.02
N ASP A 63 -4.59 -2.05 1.06
CA ASP A 63 -5.18 -0.83 1.63
C ASP A 63 -4.12 0.22 1.97
N LEU A 64 -3.05 -0.20 2.62
CA LEU A 64 -1.94 0.68 3.00
C LEU A 64 -1.26 1.28 1.77
N ALA A 65 -0.95 0.47 0.76
CA ALA A 65 -0.28 0.94 -0.46
C ALA A 65 -1.17 1.84 -1.30
N LEU A 66 -2.43 1.48 -1.47
CA LEU A 66 -3.42 2.27 -2.22
C LEU A 66 -3.64 3.63 -1.56
N GLY A 67 -3.85 3.64 -0.25
CA GLY A 67 -4.06 4.87 0.52
C GLY A 67 -2.86 5.82 0.46
N ARG A 68 -1.65 5.30 0.56
CA ARG A 68 -0.44 6.12 0.46
C ARG A 68 -0.28 6.76 -0.90
N ASN A 69 -0.49 6.02 -1.97
CA ASN A 69 -0.36 6.55 -3.32
C ASN A 69 -1.46 7.56 -3.66
N ILE A 70 -2.71 7.28 -3.29
CA ILE A 70 -3.80 8.24 -3.43
C ILE A 70 -3.53 9.50 -2.62
N GLY A 71 -3.07 9.35 -1.37
CA GLY A 71 -2.73 10.47 -0.51
C GLY A 71 -1.65 11.38 -1.10
N MET A 72 -0.61 10.79 -1.69
CA MET A 72 0.45 11.55 -2.35
C MET A 72 -0.08 12.32 -3.56
N ASP A 73 -0.89 11.70 -4.40
CA ASP A 73 -1.46 12.34 -5.58
C ASP A 73 -2.45 13.45 -5.21
N MET A 74 -3.21 13.27 -4.13
CA MET A 74 -4.07 14.31 -3.58
C MET A 74 -3.27 15.49 -3.06
N ALA A 75 -2.13 15.26 -2.41
CA ALA A 75 -1.24 16.34 -1.98
C ALA A 75 -0.66 17.10 -3.17
N LYS A 76 -0.21 16.41 -4.22
CA LYS A 76 0.26 17.03 -5.47
C LYS A 76 -0.84 17.86 -6.14
N ALA A 77 -2.09 17.42 -6.08
CA ALA A 77 -3.24 18.14 -6.60
C ALA A 77 -3.68 19.33 -5.71
N GLY A 78 -3.02 19.57 -4.59
CA GLY A 78 -3.29 20.70 -3.71
C GLY A 78 -4.48 20.53 -2.77
N HIS A 79 -4.95 19.30 -2.55
CA HIS A 79 -6.06 19.04 -1.61
C HIS A 79 -5.67 19.21 -0.15
N TYR A 80 -4.39 19.06 0.16
CA TYR A 80 -3.77 19.36 1.45
C TYR A 80 -2.25 19.48 1.28
N ASP A 81 -1.60 20.13 2.23
CA ASP A 81 -0.16 20.37 2.18
C ASP A 81 0.67 19.26 2.85
N ASN A 82 1.97 19.25 2.57
CA ASN A 82 2.89 18.28 3.15
C ASN A 82 3.05 18.43 4.67
N GLU A 83 2.86 19.63 5.21
CA GLU A 83 2.92 19.87 6.66
C GLU A 83 1.74 19.19 7.36
N THR A 84 0.55 19.25 6.76
CA THR A 84 -0.64 18.54 7.25
C THR A 84 -0.41 17.04 7.26
N ILE A 85 0.19 16.48 6.21
CA ILE A 85 0.53 15.05 6.14
C ILE A 85 1.52 14.67 7.24
N ALA A 86 2.60 15.45 7.38
CA ALA A 86 3.64 15.20 8.40
C ALA A 86 3.07 15.28 9.81
N ALA A 87 2.26 16.30 10.11
CA ALA A 87 1.66 16.49 11.43
C ALA A 87 0.69 15.37 11.81
N ARG A 88 0.01 14.76 10.84
CA ARG A 88 -0.94 13.66 11.04
C ARG A 88 -0.32 12.27 10.90
N LEU A 89 0.96 12.19 10.55
CA LEU A 89 1.66 10.95 10.24
C LEU A 89 0.98 10.13 9.12
N GLY A 90 0.27 10.81 8.23
CA GLY A 90 -0.42 10.20 7.11
C GLY A 90 -1.41 11.13 6.45
N ALA A 91 -1.86 10.76 5.27
CA ALA A 91 -2.86 11.52 4.53
C ALA A 91 -4.21 11.51 5.26
N PRO A 92 -4.94 12.64 5.28
CA PRO A 92 -6.24 12.72 5.91
C PRO A 92 -7.33 12.10 5.01
N ILE A 93 -7.21 10.81 4.78
CA ILE A 93 -8.12 10.03 3.92
C ILE A 93 -8.64 8.81 4.65
N ALA A 94 -9.78 8.31 4.20
CA ALA A 94 -10.37 7.06 4.71
C ALA A 94 -10.78 6.16 3.55
N THR A 95 -10.59 4.86 3.74
CA THR A 95 -11.06 3.85 2.79
C THR A 95 -12.58 3.81 2.79
N ILE A 96 -13.19 3.99 1.60
CA ILE A 96 -14.63 3.81 1.42
C ILE A 96 -14.92 2.40 0.94
N SER A 97 -14.12 1.91 0.00
CA SER A 97 -14.32 0.62 -0.65
C SER A 97 -12.97 0.00 -0.96
N LEU A 98 -12.84 -1.27 -0.68
CA LEU A 98 -11.70 -2.10 -1.04
C LEU A 98 -12.21 -3.43 -1.57
N ASN A 99 -11.85 -3.75 -2.82
CA ASN A 99 -12.16 -5.03 -3.44
C ASN A 99 -10.87 -5.75 -3.75
N THR A 100 -10.78 -7.01 -3.38
CA THR A 100 -9.59 -7.83 -3.59
C THR A 100 -9.95 -9.18 -4.18
N ASP A 101 -9.25 -9.57 -5.24
CA ASP A 101 -9.32 -10.90 -5.83
C ASP A 101 -7.99 -11.61 -5.59
N PHE A 102 -8.06 -12.85 -5.14
CA PHE A 102 -6.91 -13.68 -4.81
C PHE A 102 -6.69 -14.67 -5.94
N VAL A 103 -5.55 -14.57 -6.65
CA VAL A 103 -5.25 -15.37 -7.84
C VAL A 103 -4.04 -16.30 -7.66
N GLY A 104 -3.31 -16.13 -6.59
CA GLY A 104 -2.14 -16.94 -6.23
C GLY A 104 -1.89 -16.91 -4.73
N TYR A 105 -0.71 -17.33 -4.32
CA TYR A 105 -0.35 -17.34 -2.90
C TYR A 105 1.13 -17.04 -2.70
N ALA A 106 1.48 -16.62 -1.49
CA ALA A 106 2.82 -16.55 -0.97
C ALA A 106 2.90 -17.34 0.34
N LYS A 107 4.10 -17.68 0.76
CA LYS A 107 4.37 -18.41 2.00
C LYS A 107 5.37 -17.66 2.86
N GLU A 108 5.54 -18.10 4.10
CA GLU A 108 6.54 -17.55 5.01
C GLU A 108 7.92 -17.46 4.35
N GLY A 109 8.57 -16.31 4.52
CA GLY A 109 9.87 -16.00 3.94
C GLY A 109 9.83 -15.39 2.54
N ASP A 110 8.70 -15.46 1.84
CA ASP A 110 8.58 -14.84 0.53
C ASP A 110 8.53 -13.30 0.65
N TRP A 111 9.08 -12.62 -0.34
CA TRP A 111 8.94 -11.17 -0.49
C TRP A 111 7.75 -10.83 -1.36
N VAL A 112 6.87 -9.97 -0.86
CA VAL A 112 5.68 -9.50 -1.58
C VAL A 112 5.76 -8.00 -1.79
N GLU A 113 5.48 -7.56 -2.99
CA GLU A 113 5.40 -6.15 -3.36
C GLU A 113 3.98 -5.77 -3.77
N VAL A 114 3.60 -4.54 -3.47
CA VAL A 114 2.33 -3.94 -3.92
C VAL A 114 2.63 -2.85 -4.92
N HIS A 115 2.17 -3.05 -6.15
CA HIS A 115 2.32 -2.13 -7.27
C HIS A 115 0.99 -1.40 -7.46
N VAL A 116 0.99 -0.08 -7.33
CA VAL A 116 -0.21 0.75 -7.37
C VAL A 116 -0.27 1.57 -8.65
N ASP A 117 -1.47 1.67 -9.20
CA ASP A 117 -1.82 2.53 -10.31
C ASP A 117 -3.00 3.42 -9.91
N VAL A 118 -2.72 4.71 -9.66
CA VAL A 118 -3.75 5.69 -9.31
C VAL A 118 -4.52 6.05 -10.58
N GLN A 119 -5.83 5.81 -10.57
CA GLN A 119 -6.69 6.04 -11.72
C GLN A 119 -7.14 7.49 -11.82
N LYS A 120 -7.57 8.05 -10.69
CA LYS A 120 -8.10 9.41 -10.63
C LYS A 120 -8.09 9.93 -9.20
N VAL A 121 -7.76 11.19 -9.07
CA VAL A 121 -7.89 11.94 -7.82
C VAL A 121 -8.79 13.14 -8.09
N GLY A 122 -9.95 13.17 -7.43
CA GLY A 122 -10.88 14.31 -7.44
C GLY A 122 -10.75 15.14 -6.17
N LYS A 123 -11.67 16.10 -5.99
CA LYS A 123 -11.66 16.98 -4.80
C LYS A 123 -11.93 16.25 -3.49
N SER A 124 -12.72 15.17 -3.53
CA SER A 124 -13.14 14.44 -2.34
C SER A 124 -12.87 12.94 -2.41
N LEU A 125 -12.69 12.38 -3.60
CA LEU A 125 -12.51 10.94 -3.81
C LEU A 125 -11.25 10.66 -4.64
N GLY A 126 -10.57 9.56 -4.31
CA GLY A 126 -9.49 9.00 -5.08
C GLY A 126 -9.75 7.54 -5.43
N PHE A 127 -9.34 7.13 -6.62
CA PHE A 127 -9.56 5.80 -7.18
C PHE A 127 -8.22 5.22 -7.61
N ALA A 128 -7.92 4.00 -7.16
CA ALA A 128 -6.68 3.33 -7.55
C ALA A 128 -6.85 1.81 -7.65
N ASN A 129 -5.99 1.20 -8.45
CA ASN A 129 -5.84 -0.24 -8.57
C ASN A 129 -4.46 -0.67 -8.07
N ALA A 130 -4.35 -1.92 -7.65
CA ALA A 130 -3.08 -2.49 -7.23
C ALA A 130 -2.96 -3.95 -7.64
N TYR A 131 -1.71 -4.39 -7.77
CA TYR A 131 -1.35 -5.81 -7.87
C TYR A 131 -0.38 -6.15 -6.75
N LEU A 132 -0.60 -7.27 -6.10
CA LEU A 132 0.39 -7.86 -5.21
C LEU A 132 1.20 -8.88 -6.00
N VAL A 133 2.51 -8.78 -5.92
CA VAL A 133 3.45 -9.54 -6.73
C VAL A 133 4.43 -10.29 -5.83
N CYS A 134 4.61 -11.58 -6.10
CA CYS A 134 5.58 -12.44 -5.44
C CYS A 134 6.37 -13.21 -6.51
N ALA A 135 7.68 -13.14 -6.46
CA ALA A 135 8.57 -13.82 -7.42
C ALA A 135 8.20 -13.53 -8.89
N GLY A 136 7.83 -12.29 -9.19
CA GLY A 136 7.48 -11.85 -10.54
C GLY A 136 6.06 -12.21 -11.00
N GLU A 137 5.28 -12.91 -10.16
CA GLU A 137 3.91 -13.30 -10.49
C GLU A 137 2.88 -12.54 -9.65
N ARG A 138 1.75 -12.22 -10.24
CA ARG A 138 0.64 -11.61 -9.53
C ARG A 138 -0.07 -12.64 -8.67
N ILE A 139 -0.19 -12.36 -7.37
CA ILE A 139 -0.89 -13.23 -6.41
C ILE A 139 -2.24 -12.66 -5.99
N ALA A 140 -2.45 -11.36 -6.19
CA ALA A 140 -3.72 -10.70 -5.93
C ALA A 140 -3.85 -9.43 -6.77
N ARG A 141 -5.09 -9.00 -6.96
CA ARG A 141 -5.40 -7.67 -7.47
C ARG A 141 -6.37 -6.99 -6.53
N ALA A 142 -6.27 -5.66 -6.43
CA ALA A 142 -7.16 -4.87 -5.59
C ALA A 142 -7.56 -3.58 -6.29
N SER A 143 -8.72 -3.07 -5.92
CA SER A 143 -9.15 -1.73 -6.28
C SER A 143 -9.77 -1.06 -5.07
N ALA A 144 -9.57 0.25 -4.94
CA ALA A 144 -10.09 0.98 -3.80
C ALA A 144 -10.57 2.38 -4.17
N VAL A 145 -11.48 2.86 -3.35
CA VAL A 145 -11.95 4.24 -3.32
C VAL A 145 -11.66 4.81 -1.93
N PHE A 146 -11.02 5.97 -1.90
CA PHE A 146 -10.70 6.70 -0.68
C PHE A 146 -11.39 8.06 -0.69
N LYS A 147 -11.76 8.53 0.50
CA LYS A 147 -12.36 9.85 0.69
C LYS A 147 -11.41 10.75 1.47
N VAL A 148 -11.30 12.00 1.04
CA VAL A 148 -10.60 13.04 1.82
C VAL A 148 -11.43 13.37 3.06
N LEU A 149 -10.79 13.34 4.22
CA LEU A 149 -11.38 13.77 5.49
C LEU A 149 -11.16 15.26 5.69
N SER A 150 -12.23 15.95 6.03
CA SER A 150 -12.17 17.38 6.38
C SER A 150 -11.61 17.61 7.77
#